data_bc8315939659f1a1518ac8b5c4a835e2
#
_entry.id   bc8315939659f1a1518ac8b5c4a835e2
#
_cell.length_a   1.000
_cell.length_b   1.000
_cell.length_c   1.000
_cell.angle_alpha   90.00
_cell.angle_beta   90.00
_cell.angle_gamma   90.00
#
_symmetry.space_group_name_H-M   'P 1'
#
loop_
_entity.id
_entity.type
_entity.pdbx_description
1 polymer ?
#
loop_
_entity_poly.entity_id
_entity_poly.type
_entity_poly.pdbx_seq_one_letter_code
_entity_poly.pdbx_strand_id
1 'polypeptide(L)'
;MPIGGESAWDMKDRLDYDVFNRKPTYVTLTFGMNDTGYDIYMKDNAKELSEQRIAKSLESYREIEERLLAKNKIKKVLIGGSPYDETSRFNNFILHNKNNAILKIIDAQRISSKKNGWGFVDFNQPMREISRKEQEADSTFTFCRIDRIHPDNDGQMVMAYLFLKAQGLAGDEVSSVSIDAYHSSVITHKNCKISKLKKNGADLTFDYLAYALPYPLDSISRSGWGNKRSQRDAMQLVPFMEEFNQERFQVTNLEKGMYRLTIDNQFVDKSLIRKSWRME
;
A
#
# COMPACT_ATOMS: atom_id res chain seq x y z
N MET A 1 -5.03 -7.68 17.99
CA MET A 1 -5.98 -7.21 16.96
C MET A 1 -6.17 -5.70 17.09
N PRO A 2 -6.34 -4.92 16.00
CA PRO A 2 -6.73 -3.52 16.13
C PRO A 2 -8.15 -3.41 16.70
N ILE A 3 -8.37 -2.42 17.55
CA ILE A 3 -9.69 -2.06 18.09
C ILE A 3 -9.93 -0.58 17.75
N GLY A 4 -11.12 -0.28 17.22
CA GLY A 4 -11.49 1.07 16.82
C GLY A 4 -11.53 2.03 18.03
N GLY A 5 -11.01 3.26 17.85
CA GLY A 5 -10.99 4.28 18.90
C GLY A 5 -9.83 4.20 19.89
N GLU A 6 -9.00 3.13 19.85
CA GLU A 6 -7.90 2.98 20.79
C GLU A 6 -6.70 3.90 20.51
N SER A 7 -5.96 4.15 21.56
CA SER A 7 -4.75 4.94 21.64
C SER A 7 -3.57 4.09 22.18
N ALA A 8 -2.37 4.64 22.26
CA ALA A 8 -1.20 3.95 22.77
C ALA A 8 -1.39 3.42 24.21
N TRP A 9 -2.09 4.17 25.08
CA TRP A 9 -2.34 3.72 26.46
C TRP A 9 -3.27 2.52 26.54
N ASP A 10 -4.29 2.43 25.68
CA ASP A 10 -5.18 1.28 25.61
C ASP A 10 -4.45 0.05 25.06
N MET A 11 -3.63 0.24 24.03
CA MET A 11 -2.78 -0.82 23.46
C MET A 11 -1.75 -1.36 24.45
N LYS A 12 -1.16 -0.47 25.28
CA LYS A 12 -0.23 -0.83 26.34
C LYS A 12 -0.84 -1.85 27.31
N ASP A 13 -2.07 -1.57 27.76
CA ASP A 13 -2.73 -2.36 28.79
C ASP A 13 -3.09 -3.78 28.32
N ARG A 14 -3.33 -3.98 27.03
CA ARG A 14 -3.69 -5.29 26.46
C ARG A 14 -2.57 -6.00 25.68
N LEU A 15 -1.35 -5.44 25.67
CA LEU A 15 -0.26 -5.93 24.82
C LEU A 15 0.11 -7.39 25.10
N ASP A 16 0.11 -7.84 26.36
CA ASP A 16 0.39 -9.25 26.70
C ASP A 16 -0.72 -10.18 26.22
N TYR A 17 -1.96 -9.84 26.54
CA TYR A 17 -3.11 -10.68 26.23
C TYR A 17 -3.36 -10.80 24.72
N ASP A 18 -3.37 -9.67 24.01
CA ASP A 18 -3.77 -9.65 22.61
C ASP A 18 -2.61 -9.91 21.64
N VAL A 19 -1.37 -9.71 22.07
CA VAL A 19 -0.21 -9.84 21.20
C VAL A 19 0.72 -10.95 21.70
N PHE A 20 1.35 -10.83 22.85
CA PHE A 20 2.43 -11.72 23.23
C PHE A 20 1.97 -13.15 23.57
N ASN A 21 0.80 -13.32 24.15
CA ASN A 21 0.23 -14.63 24.42
C ASN A 21 -0.09 -15.42 23.14
N ARG A 22 -0.19 -14.74 21.99
CA ARG A 22 -0.38 -15.38 20.67
C ARG A 22 0.93 -15.79 20.01
N LYS A 23 2.08 -15.52 20.64
CA LYS A 23 3.43 -15.89 20.18
C LYS A 23 3.71 -15.46 18.74
N PRO A 24 3.50 -14.19 18.37
CA PRO A 24 3.73 -13.72 17.01
C PRO A 24 5.23 -13.78 16.65
N THR A 25 5.52 -13.97 15.37
CA THR A 25 6.87 -13.82 14.81
C THR A 25 7.10 -12.43 14.25
N TYR A 26 6.00 -11.70 13.98
CA TYR A 26 5.99 -10.37 13.35
C TYR A 26 4.88 -9.52 13.97
N VAL A 27 5.20 -8.29 14.34
CA VAL A 27 4.23 -7.34 14.91
C VAL A 27 4.34 -6.01 14.17
N THR A 28 3.21 -5.51 13.70
CA THR A 28 3.05 -4.13 13.26
C THR A 28 2.35 -3.32 14.33
N LEU A 29 2.79 -2.09 14.57
CA LEU A 29 2.20 -1.19 15.54
C LEU A 29 1.93 0.16 14.90
N THR A 30 0.68 0.64 15.01
CA THR A 30 0.26 1.98 14.59
C THR A 30 -0.62 2.62 15.65
N PHE A 31 -0.40 3.89 15.93
CA PHE A 31 -1.17 4.72 16.84
C PHE A 31 -0.94 6.20 16.49
N GLY A 32 -1.69 7.11 17.09
CA GLY A 32 -1.52 8.55 16.90
C GLY A 32 -2.82 9.28 16.57
N MET A 33 -3.68 8.72 15.72
CA MET A 33 -4.91 9.38 15.30
C MET A 33 -5.86 9.67 16.49
N ASN A 34 -6.12 8.66 17.33
CA ASN A 34 -6.98 8.78 18.51
C ASN A 34 -6.23 9.39 19.69
N ASP A 35 -4.93 9.14 19.80
CA ASP A 35 -4.05 9.70 20.81
C ASP A 35 -4.11 11.22 20.86
N THR A 36 -4.16 11.85 19.69
CA THR A 36 -4.19 13.32 19.57
C THR A 36 -5.56 13.93 19.91
N GLY A 37 -6.61 13.11 20.10
CA GLY A 37 -7.97 13.59 20.42
C GLY A 37 -8.66 14.31 19.27
N TYR A 38 -9.90 14.73 19.50
CA TYR A 38 -10.74 15.41 18.49
C TYR A 38 -11.33 16.72 19.03
N ASP A 39 -12.09 16.65 20.09
CA ASP A 39 -12.82 17.77 20.69
C ASP A 39 -11.93 18.88 21.26
N ILE A 40 -10.70 18.54 21.59
CA ILE A 40 -9.72 19.47 22.16
C ILE A 40 -9.36 20.62 21.21
N TYR A 41 -9.40 20.37 19.88
CA TYR A 41 -9.05 21.38 18.87
C TYR A 41 -10.09 22.50 18.71
N MET A 42 -11.24 22.37 19.35
CA MET A 42 -12.30 23.40 19.40
C MET A 42 -12.22 24.25 20.66
N LYS A 43 -11.21 24.04 21.52
CA LYS A 43 -11.06 24.75 22.81
C LYS A 43 -10.02 25.85 22.72
N ASP A 44 -10.15 26.88 23.51
CA ASP A 44 -9.20 28.03 23.55
C ASP A 44 -7.79 27.60 23.90
N ASN A 45 -7.62 26.59 24.75
CA ASN A 45 -6.33 26.02 25.15
C ASN A 45 -5.95 24.75 24.35
N ALA A 46 -6.43 24.62 23.11
CA ALA A 46 -6.20 23.45 22.24
C ALA A 46 -4.71 23.05 22.15
N LYS A 47 -3.81 24.02 22.08
CA LYS A 47 -2.37 23.76 22.00
C LYS A 47 -1.86 23.02 23.23
N GLU A 48 -2.18 23.50 24.42
CA GLU A 48 -1.79 22.87 25.70
C GLU A 48 -2.36 21.47 25.82
N LEU A 49 -3.65 21.29 25.54
CA LEU A 49 -4.33 19.98 25.58
C LEU A 49 -3.70 19.00 24.58
N SER A 50 -3.36 19.46 23.39
CA SER A 50 -2.68 18.65 22.39
C SER A 50 -1.30 18.19 22.86
N GLU A 51 -0.52 19.08 23.48
CA GLU A 51 0.80 18.76 24.05
C GLU A 51 0.69 17.72 25.19
N GLN A 52 -0.30 17.86 26.07
CA GLN A 52 -0.58 16.88 27.13
C GLN A 52 -0.94 15.50 26.56
N ARG A 53 -1.77 15.44 25.52
CA ARG A 53 -2.14 14.17 24.87
C ARG A 53 -0.95 13.51 24.17
N ILE A 54 -0.14 14.29 23.46
CA ILE A 54 1.10 13.79 22.84
C ILE A 54 2.04 13.22 23.92
N ALA A 55 2.24 13.94 25.03
CA ALA A 55 3.09 13.48 26.12
C ALA A 55 2.59 12.14 26.71
N LYS A 56 1.27 12.01 26.95
CA LYS A 56 0.66 10.77 27.43
C LYS A 56 0.84 9.60 26.43
N SER A 57 0.65 9.88 25.13
CA SER A 57 0.87 8.88 24.06
C SER A 57 2.31 8.39 24.06
N LEU A 58 3.27 9.29 24.08
CA LEU A 58 4.69 8.96 24.04
C LEU A 58 5.19 8.28 25.34
N GLU A 59 4.61 8.59 26.48
CA GLU A 59 4.86 7.87 27.74
C GLU A 59 4.38 6.42 27.65
N SER A 60 3.14 6.21 27.22
CA SER A 60 2.59 4.87 26.99
C SER A 60 3.37 4.08 25.95
N TYR A 61 3.82 4.77 24.90
CA TYR A 61 4.65 4.15 23.86
C TYR A 61 6.02 3.70 24.40
N ARG A 62 6.65 4.45 25.30
CA ARG A 62 7.92 4.01 25.92
C ARG A 62 7.77 2.67 26.64
N GLU A 63 6.69 2.47 27.40
CA GLU A 63 6.42 1.19 28.05
C GLU A 63 6.18 0.07 27.02
N ILE A 64 5.46 0.35 25.92
CA ILE A 64 5.29 -0.60 24.81
C ILE A 64 6.65 -0.94 24.18
N GLU A 65 7.49 0.08 23.93
CA GLU A 65 8.83 -0.08 23.34
C GLU A 65 9.70 -0.99 24.20
N GLU A 66 9.77 -0.76 25.50
CA GLU A 66 10.53 -1.59 26.46
C GLU A 66 10.05 -3.04 26.43
N ARG A 67 8.74 -3.28 26.44
CA ARG A 67 8.17 -4.62 26.38
C ARG A 67 8.41 -5.32 25.03
N LEU A 68 8.42 -4.57 23.93
CA LEU A 68 8.78 -5.07 22.61
C LEU A 68 10.28 -5.39 22.52
N LEU A 69 11.14 -4.59 23.11
CA LEU A 69 12.60 -4.85 23.18
C LEU A 69 12.90 -6.17 23.90
N ALA A 70 12.20 -6.48 24.99
CA ALA A 70 12.31 -7.75 25.69
C ALA A 70 11.92 -8.99 24.84
N LYS A 71 11.25 -8.80 23.71
CA LYS A 71 10.81 -9.86 22.78
C LYS A 71 11.71 -9.90 21.52
N ASN A 72 12.99 -10.16 21.68
CA ASN A 72 14.02 -10.07 20.62
C ASN A 72 13.76 -10.95 19.38
N LYS A 73 13.03 -12.06 19.50
CA LYS A 73 12.68 -12.96 18.38
C LYS A 73 11.54 -12.44 17.50
N ILE A 74 10.78 -11.46 17.95
CA ILE A 74 9.68 -10.88 17.19
C ILE A 74 10.26 -9.79 16.26
N LYS A 75 9.94 -9.84 14.97
CA LYS A 75 10.19 -8.72 14.05
C LYS A 75 9.17 -7.62 14.31
N LYS A 76 9.60 -6.37 14.37
CA LYS A 76 8.75 -5.20 14.65
C LYS A 76 8.80 -4.23 13.49
N VAL A 77 7.63 -3.69 13.14
CA VAL A 77 7.49 -2.59 12.19
C VAL A 77 6.55 -1.55 12.81
N LEU A 78 7.03 -0.34 12.93
CA LEU A 78 6.22 0.80 13.32
C LEU A 78 5.60 1.43 12.07
N ILE A 79 4.36 1.87 12.20
CA ILE A 79 3.61 2.47 11.09
C ILE A 79 3.15 3.86 11.52
N GLY A 80 3.68 4.90 10.88
CA GLY A 80 3.11 6.24 10.91
C GLY A 80 1.76 6.24 10.20
N GLY A 81 0.69 6.45 10.95
CA GLY A 81 -0.68 6.34 10.46
C GLY A 81 -1.04 7.32 9.35
N SER A 82 -2.18 7.10 8.70
CA SER A 82 -2.75 8.01 7.70
C SER A 82 -2.92 9.43 8.24
N PRO A 83 -2.89 10.46 7.38
CA PRO A 83 -3.08 11.84 7.83
C PRO A 83 -4.53 12.10 8.26
N TYR A 84 -4.71 13.01 9.22
CA TYR A 84 -5.93 13.78 9.32
C TYR A 84 -5.92 14.84 8.21
N ASP A 85 -6.94 14.87 7.36
CA ASP A 85 -6.97 15.76 6.21
C ASP A 85 -7.46 17.17 6.61
N GLU A 86 -6.52 18.11 6.76
CA GLU A 86 -6.82 19.52 7.05
C GLU A 86 -6.94 20.39 5.79
N THR A 87 -6.67 19.84 4.59
CA THR A 87 -6.47 20.63 3.37
C THR A 87 -7.64 20.60 2.40
N SER A 88 -8.38 19.49 2.36
CA SER A 88 -9.54 19.36 1.48
C SER A 88 -10.69 20.31 1.85
N ARG A 89 -11.33 20.88 0.83
CA ARG A 89 -12.46 21.80 0.95
C ARG A 89 -13.82 21.15 0.76
N PHE A 90 -13.95 19.85 0.99
CA PHE A 90 -15.24 19.17 0.84
C PHE A 90 -16.28 19.55 1.91
N ASN A 91 -15.83 20.04 3.05
CA ASN A 91 -16.63 20.68 4.10
C ASN A 91 -15.80 21.70 4.88
N ASN A 92 -16.45 22.48 5.74
CA ASN A 92 -15.81 23.56 6.51
C ASN A 92 -15.40 23.14 7.94
N PHE A 93 -15.68 21.89 8.36
CA PHE A 93 -15.30 21.40 9.68
C PHE A 93 -13.89 20.86 9.66
N ILE A 94 -12.94 21.60 10.23
CA ILE A 94 -11.52 21.26 10.24
C ILE A 94 -10.98 21.37 11.66
N LEU A 95 -10.32 20.32 12.15
CA LEU A 95 -9.58 20.34 13.40
C LEU A 95 -8.16 20.82 13.13
N HIS A 96 -7.96 22.12 13.14
CA HIS A 96 -6.67 22.73 12.81
C HIS A 96 -5.55 22.27 13.72
N ASN A 97 -4.39 21.99 13.14
CA ASN A 97 -3.18 21.46 13.80
C ASN A 97 -3.28 20.02 14.35
N LYS A 98 -4.37 19.29 14.08
CA LYS A 98 -4.47 17.89 14.49
C LYS A 98 -3.41 17.03 13.78
N ASN A 99 -3.22 17.22 12.47
CA ASN A 99 -2.19 16.46 11.77
C ASN A 99 -0.77 16.82 12.23
N ASN A 100 -0.52 18.06 12.65
CA ASN A 100 0.76 18.46 13.25
C ASN A 100 1.04 17.69 14.56
N ALA A 101 0.00 17.44 15.38
CA ALA A 101 0.12 16.61 16.58
C ALA A 101 0.43 15.15 16.23
N ILE A 102 -0.23 14.58 15.20
CA ILE A 102 0.03 13.23 14.69
C ILE A 102 1.49 13.12 14.21
N LEU A 103 2.00 14.11 13.48
CA LEU A 103 3.39 14.12 13.01
C LEU A 103 4.41 14.06 14.13
N LYS A 104 4.18 14.71 15.28
CA LYS A 104 5.08 14.61 16.44
C LYS A 104 5.17 13.17 16.98
N ILE A 105 4.04 12.43 16.97
CA ILE A 105 4.02 11.02 17.36
C ILE A 105 4.74 10.16 16.32
N ILE A 106 4.49 10.40 15.02
CA ILE A 106 5.16 9.70 13.91
C ILE A 106 6.68 9.91 13.96
N ASP A 107 7.15 11.11 14.27
CA ASP A 107 8.58 11.39 14.40
C ASP A 107 9.22 10.60 15.54
N ALA A 108 8.54 10.48 16.67
CA ALA A 108 9.01 9.63 17.76
C ALA A 108 9.04 8.14 17.36
N GLN A 109 8.03 7.65 16.64
CA GLN A 109 8.02 6.29 16.10
C GLN A 109 9.19 6.07 15.12
N ARG A 110 9.47 7.03 14.23
CA ARG A 110 10.59 6.96 13.28
C ARG A 110 11.94 6.93 13.98
N ILE A 111 12.12 7.77 14.98
CA ILE A 111 13.35 7.82 15.80
C ILE A 111 13.55 6.50 16.54
N SER A 112 12.52 5.98 17.19
CA SER A 112 12.53 4.70 17.90
C SER A 112 12.86 3.54 16.95
N SER A 113 12.21 3.47 15.81
CA SER A 113 12.44 2.45 14.78
C SER A 113 13.90 2.43 14.35
N LYS A 114 14.45 3.60 14.01
CA LYS A 114 15.87 3.75 13.63
C LYS A 114 16.82 3.32 14.77
N LYS A 115 16.56 3.75 16.00
CA LYS A 115 17.36 3.42 17.20
C LYS A 115 17.40 1.92 17.45
N ASN A 116 16.28 1.23 17.28
CA ASN A 116 16.11 -0.17 17.64
C ASN A 116 16.34 -1.14 16.46
N GLY A 117 16.62 -0.64 15.25
CA GLY A 117 16.76 -1.46 14.05
C GLY A 117 15.44 -2.11 13.62
N TRP A 118 14.31 -1.48 13.91
CA TRP A 118 12.97 -1.95 13.51
C TRP A 118 12.56 -1.40 12.15
N GLY A 119 11.64 -2.06 11.47
CA GLY A 119 11.03 -1.53 10.25
C GLY A 119 10.18 -0.28 10.55
N PHE A 120 10.06 0.60 9.56
CA PHE A 120 9.19 1.76 9.62
C PHE A 120 8.46 1.95 8.29
N VAL A 121 7.16 2.20 8.36
CA VAL A 121 6.33 2.56 7.22
C VAL A 121 5.68 3.91 7.50
N ASP A 122 5.79 4.86 6.58
CA ASP A 122 5.13 6.16 6.67
C ASP A 122 3.94 6.22 5.71
N PHE A 123 2.74 6.29 6.25
CA PHE A 123 1.54 6.56 5.45
C PHE A 123 1.24 8.06 5.38
N ASN A 124 1.63 8.83 6.40
CA ASN A 124 1.21 10.23 6.54
C ASN A 124 1.76 11.11 5.42
N GLN A 125 3.07 11.17 5.30
CA GLN A 125 3.71 12.09 4.35
C GLN A 125 3.34 11.78 2.89
N PRO A 126 3.47 10.53 2.37
CA PRO A 126 3.12 10.24 0.99
C PRO A 126 1.65 10.50 0.66
N MET A 127 0.72 10.15 1.56
CA MET A 127 -0.70 10.39 1.33
C MET A 127 -1.03 11.89 1.32
N ARG A 128 -0.37 12.71 2.14
CA ARG A 128 -0.51 14.18 2.08
C ARG A 128 0.03 14.77 0.80
N GLU A 129 1.15 14.26 0.30
CA GLU A 129 1.75 14.70 -0.97
C GLU A 129 0.81 14.40 -2.14
N ILE A 130 0.24 13.19 -2.18
CA ILE A 130 -0.78 12.82 -3.16
C ILE A 130 -2.00 13.75 -3.03
N SER A 131 -2.55 13.90 -1.83
CA SER A 131 -3.73 14.76 -1.60
C SER A 131 -3.47 16.19 -2.06
N ARG A 132 -2.30 16.78 -1.76
CA ARG A 132 -1.96 18.14 -2.17
C ARG A 132 -1.90 18.26 -3.70
N LYS A 133 -1.29 17.30 -4.38
CA LYS A 133 -1.21 17.28 -5.84
C LYS A 133 -2.59 17.19 -6.48
N GLU A 134 -3.42 16.28 -6.01
CA GLU A 134 -4.78 16.11 -6.54
C GLU A 134 -5.68 17.33 -6.26
N GLN A 135 -5.48 18.00 -5.12
CA GLN A 135 -6.21 19.21 -4.73
C GLN A 135 -5.85 20.45 -5.60
N GLU A 136 -4.79 20.40 -6.39
CA GLU A 136 -4.51 21.43 -7.42
C GLU A 136 -5.59 21.43 -8.51
N ALA A 137 -6.12 20.26 -8.86
CA ALA A 137 -7.17 20.11 -9.88
C ALA A 137 -8.58 20.08 -9.25
N ASP A 138 -8.75 19.41 -8.11
CA ASP A 138 -10.01 19.32 -7.37
C ASP A 138 -9.78 19.61 -5.88
N SER A 139 -10.03 20.83 -5.46
CA SER A 139 -9.84 21.26 -4.06
C SER A 139 -10.65 20.44 -3.03
N THR A 140 -11.62 19.66 -3.48
CA THR A 140 -12.42 18.77 -2.64
C THR A 140 -11.87 17.35 -2.56
N PHE A 141 -10.77 17.05 -3.27
CA PHE A 141 -10.13 15.75 -3.20
C PHE A 141 -9.74 15.41 -1.77
N THR A 142 -10.05 14.19 -1.34
CA THR A 142 -9.64 13.63 -0.06
C THR A 142 -9.72 12.11 -0.11
N PHE A 143 -8.86 11.42 0.61
CA PHE A 143 -9.03 9.98 0.89
C PHE A 143 -10.12 9.69 1.92
N CYS A 144 -10.52 10.69 2.74
CA CYS A 144 -11.34 10.55 3.93
C CYS A 144 -12.60 11.42 3.86
N ARG A 145 -13.55 11.06 2.99
CA ARG A 145 -14.66 11.93 2.56
C ARG A 145 -15.61 12.36 3.67
N ILE A 146 -15.92 11.50 4.64
CA ILE A 146 -16.92 11.83 5.67
C ILE A 146 -16.31 12.66 6.81
N ASP A 147 -15.17 12.22 7.34
CA ASP A 147 -14.69 12.64 8.64
C ASP A 147 -13.24 13.13 8.67
N ARG A 148 -12.57 13.16 7.54
CA ARG A 148 -11.14 13.52 7.40
C ARG A 148 -10.16 12.54 8.06
N ILE A 149 -10.64 11.39 8.54
CA ILE A 149 -9.91 10.43 9.38
C ILE A 149 -9.71 9.10 8.67
N HIS A 150 -10.82 8.53 8.15
CA HIS A 150 -10.86 7.16 7.67
C HIS A 150 -10.70 7.11 6.14
N PRO A 151 -9.52 6.65 5.66
CA PRO A 151 -9.33 6.40 4.23
C PRO A 151 -10.30 5.35 3.72
N ASP A 152 -10.90 5.61 2.55
CA ASP A 152 -11.79 4.67 1.87
C ASP A 152 -11.01 3.81 0.86
N ASN A 153 -11.68 3.14 -0.08
CA ASN A 153 -11.10 2.10 -0.95
C ASN A 153 -9.81 2.52 -1.66
N ASP A 154 -9.78 3.72 -2.25
CA ASP A 154 -8.59 4.27 -2.90
C ASP A 154 -7.46 4.58 -1.91
N GLY A 155 -7.79 5.18 -0.77
CA GLY A 155 -6.83 5.48 0.29
C GLY A 155 -6.26 4.22 0.94
N GLN A 156 -7.09 3.20 1.17
CA GLN A 156 -6.63 1.89 1.67
C GLN A 156 -5.72 1.19 0.66
N MET A 157 -6.00 1.31 -0.64
CA MET A 157 -5.15 0.76 -1.69
C MET A 157 -3.80 1.48 -1.75
N VAL A 158 -3.77 2.80 -1.59
CA VAL A 158 -2.52 3.57 -1.46
C VAL A 158 -1.74 3.13 -0.22
N MET A 159 -2.39 2.91 0.93
CA MET A 159 -1.73 2.40 2.14
C MET A 159 -1.16 0.99 1.91
N ALA A 160 -1.88 0.11 1.22
CA ALA A 160 -1.38 -1.23 0.87
C ALA A 160 -0.13 -1.14 -0.02
N TYR A 161 -0.16 -0.29 -1.05
CA TYR A 161 1.00 0.00 -1.90
C TYR A 161 2.21 0.47 -1.09
N LEU A 162 2.04 1.47 -0.23
CA LEU A 162 3.13 2.02 0.61
C LEU A 162 3.69 0.96 1.57
N PHE A 163 2.82 0.12 2.14
CA PHE A 163 3.22 -0.94 3.04
C PHE A 163 4.09 -1.99 2.33
N LEU A 164 3.66 -2.46 1.16
CA LEU A 164 4.42 -3.42 0.35
C LEU A 164 5.75 -2.83 -0.13
N LYS A 165 5.74 -1.57 -0.56
CA LYS A 165 6.95 -0.86 -1.01
C LYS A 165 7.99 -0.72 0.10
N ALA A 166 7.55 -0.38 1.31
CA ALA A 166 8.44 -0.27 2.48
C ALA A 166 9.07 -1.61 2.89
N GLN A 167 8.50 -2.73 2.47
CA GLN A 167 9.07 -4.07 2.68
C GLN A 167 10.05 -4.50 1.58
N GLY A 168 10.30 -3.65 0.59
CA GLY A 168 11.22 -3.94 -0.52
C GLY A 168 10.67 -4.92 -1.55
N LEU A 169 9.33 -5.03 -1.66
CA LEU A 169 8.68 -5.96 -2.60
C LEU A 169 8.39 -5.32 -3.97
N ALA A 170 8.67 -4.03 -4.14
CA ALA A 170 8.48 -3.34 -5.41
C ALA A 170 9.42 -3.87 -6.50
N GLY A 171 8.89 -4.07 -7.72
CA GLY A 171 9.62 -4.55 -8.88
C GLY A 171 9.66 -6.08 -9.01
N ASP A 172 9.09 -6.81 -8.07
CA ASP A 172 8.89 -8.26 -8.22
C ASP A 172 7.73 -8.55 -9.18
N GLU A 173 8.03 -9.33 -10.22
CA GLU A 173 7.03 -9.77 -11.18
C GLU A 173 6.15 -10.87 -10.59
N VAL A 174 4.84 -10.80 -10.81
CA VAL A 174 3.90 -11.89 -10.50
C VAL A 174 4.31 -13.15 -11.26
N SER A 175 4.59 -12.99 -12.53
CA SER A 175 5.18 -14.03 -13.38
C SER A 175 5.87 -13.40 -14.58
N SER A 176 6.79 -14.15 -15.21
CA SER A 176 7.38 -13.74 -16.47
C SER A 176 7.76 -14.94 -17.33
N VAL A 177 7.69 -14.75 -18.65
CA VAL A 177 8.15 -15.74 -19.63
C VAL A 177 8.76 -15.05 -20.85
N SER A 178 9.87 -15.60 -21.34
CA SER A 178 10.49 -15.23 -22.59
C SER A 178 10.64 -16.46 -23.50
N ILE A 179 10.19 -16.36 -24.74
CA ILE A 179 10.17 -17.43 -25.73
C ILE A 179 10.96 -16.99 -26.95
N ASP A 180 11.80 -17.91 -27.49
CA ASP A 180 12.45 -17.77 -28.80
C ASP A 180 11.53 -18.39 -29.86
N ALA A 181 10.96 -17.55 -30.73
CA ALA A 181 10.08 -18.01 -31.78
C ALA A 181 10.80 -18.74 -32.92
N TYR A 182 12.07 -18.43 -33.16
CA TYR A 182 12.85 -19.11 -34.21
C TYR A 182 13.17 -20.56 -33.82
N HIS A 183 13.69 -20.75 -32.59
CA HIS A 183 14.04 -22.08 -32.07
C HIS A 183 12.87 -22.82 -31.42
N SER A 184 11.70 -22.17 -31.28
CA SER A 184 10.52 -22.72 -30.55
C SER A 184 10.87 -23.22 -29.15
N SER A 185 11.63 -22.41 -28.41
CA SER A 185 12.13 -22.75 -27.08
C SER A 185 11.84 -21.68 -26.05
N VAL A 186 11.66 -22.09 -24.79
CA VAL A 186 11.55 -21.17 -23.65
C VAL A 186 12.96 -20.72 -23.26
N ILE A 187 13.21 -19.40 -23.30
CA ILE A 187 14.49 -18.81 -22.90
C ILE A 187 14.54 -18.72 -21.37
N THR A 188 13.53 -18.11 -20.77
CA THR A 188 13.40 -17.96 -19.31
C THR A 188 11.93 -18.00 -18.90
N HIS A 189 11.69 -18.44 -17.67
CA HIS A 189 10.38 -18.30 -17.03
C HIS A 189 10.55 -18.12 -15.52
N LYS A 190 9.66 -17.33 -14.89
CA LYS A 190 9.59 -17.09 -13.45
C LYS A 190 8.14 -17.26 -13.00
N ASN A 191 7.93 -18.02 -11.96
CA ASN A 191 6.64 -18.24 -11.31
C ASN A 191 5.51 -18.72 -12.26
N CYS A 192 5.86 -19.45 -13.31
CA CYS A 192 4.95 -20.07 -14.26
C CYS A 192 5.57 -21.33 -14.88
N LYS A 193 4.76 -22.13 -15.57
CA LYS A 193 5.19 -23.29 -16.37
C LYS A 193 4.66 -23.15 -17.79
N ILE A 194 5.54 -23.37 -18.75
CA ILE A 194 5.20 -23.45 -20.18
C ILE A 194 5.24 -24.92 -20.63
N SER A 195 4.26 -25.34 -21.36
CA SER A 195 4.20 -26.68 -21.96
C SER A 195 3.57 -26.65 -23.35
N LYS A 196 3.75 -27.72 -24.12
CA LYS A 196 3.22 -27.89 -25.48
C LYS A 196 3.55 -26.73 -26.42
N LEU A 197 4.72 -26.12 -26.26
CA LEU A 197 5.19 -25.06 -27.15
C LEU A 197 5.38 -25.64 -28.58
N LYS A 198 4.68 -25.05 -29.54
CA LYS A 198 4.69 -25.47 -30.96
C LYS A 198 4.70 -24.23 -31.85
N LYS A 199 5.41 -24.34 -32.97
CA LYS A 199 5.38 -23.37 -34.06
C LYS A 199 4.79 -24.03 -35.31
N ASN A 200 3.74 -23.41 -35.87
CA ASN A 200 3.09 -23.82 -37.13
C ASN A 200 3.12 -22.62 -38.10
N GLY A 201 4.09 -22.59 -39.02
CA GLY A 201 4.30 -21.41 -39.87
C GLY A 201 4.63 -20.17 -39.01
N ALA A 202 3.79 -19.15 -39.09
CA ALA A 202 3.92 -17.92 -38.30
C ALA A 202 3.28 -18.01 -36.91
N ASP A 203 2.48 -19.04 -36.65
CA ASP A 203 1.76 -19.19 -35.39
C ASP A 203 2.62 -19.86 -34.32
N LEU A 204 2.61 -19.30 -33.11
CA LEU A 204 3.22 -19.87 -31.92
C LEU A 204 2.14 -20.16 -30.89
N THR A 205 2.07 -21.41 -30.43
CA THR A 205 1.06 -21.86 -29.44
C THR A 205 1.73 -22.57 -28.29
N PHE A 206 1.20 -22.41 -27.08
CA PHE A 206 1.68 -23.07 -25.88
C PHE A 206 0.62 -23.06 -24.78
N ASP A 207 0.75 -23.96 -23.81
CA ASP A 207 0.01 -23.89 -22.58
C ASP A 207 0.83 -23.12 -21.54
N TYR A 208 0.17 -22.17 -20.86
CA TYR A 208 0.74 -21.36 -19.78
C TYR A 208 0.02 -21.67 -18.47
N LEU A 209 0.76 -22.02 -17.42
CA LEU A 209 0.27 -22.23 -16.08
C LEU A 209 0.98 -21.25 -15.13
N ALA A 210 0.28 -20.22 -14.69
CA ALA A 210 0.75 -19.31 -13.65
C ALA A 210 0.68 -19.98 -12.28
N TYR A 211 1.67 -19.73 -11.42
CA TYR A 211 1.67 -20.16 -10.01
C TYR A 211 1.15 -19.07 -9.07
N ALA A 212 1.00 -17.85 -9.55
CA ALA A 212 0.29 -16.74 -8.92
C ALA A 212 -0.45 -15.95 -9.98
N LEU A 213 -1.50 -15.25 -9.58
CA LEU A 213 -2.27 -14.35 -10.45
C LEU A 213 -2.05 -12.90 -10.01
N PRO A 214 -2.14 -11.93 -10.93
CA PRO A 214 -2.20 -10.53 -10.57
C PRO A 214 -3.34 -10.25 -9.61
N TYR A 215 -3.14 -9.29 -8.70
CA TYR A 215 -4.20 -8.87 -7.79
C TYR A 215 -5.37 -8.24 -8.56
N PRO A 216 -6.59 -8.76 -8.42
CA PRO A 216 -7.75 -8.22 -9.11
C PRO A 216 -8.23 -6.94 -8.43
N LEU A 217 -7.95 -5.79 -9.04
CA LEU A 217 -8.41 -4.50 -8.54
C LEU A 217 -9.93 -4.36 -8.68
N ASP A 218 -10.60 -4.09 -7.56
CA ASP A 218 -12.04 -3.81 -7.58
C ASP A 218 -12.29 -2.44 -8.25
N SER A 219 -13.11 -2.46 -9.29
CA SER A 219 -13.54 -1.25 -10.01
C SER A 219 -14.84 -0.65 -9.45
N ILE A 220 -15.45 -1.30 -8.48
CA ILE A 220 -16.67 -0.85 -7.82
C ILE A 220 -16.27 -0.17 -6.52
N SER A 221 -16.71 1.07 -6.31
CA SER A 221 -16.59 1.71 -5.02
C SER A 221 -17.50 1.01 -3.99
N ARG A 222 -16.90 0.32 -3.04
CA ARG A 222 -17.61 -0.29 -1.90
C ARG A 222 -17.50 0.62 -0.68
N SER A 223 -17.83 1.89 -0.90
CA SER A 223 -17.60 2.94 0.08
C SER A 223 -18.36 2.69 1.38
N GLY A 224 -17.64 2.53 2.49
CA GLY A 224 -18.18 2.64 3.85
C GLY A 224 -18.08 4.06 4.40
N TRP A 225 -17.21 4.91 3.83
CA TRP A 225 -16.87 6.24 4.33
C TRP A 225 -17.14 7.37 3.31
N GLY A 226 -18.02 7.10 2.33
CA GLY A 226 -18.60 8.13 1.44
C GLY A 226 -17.73 8.55 0.26
N ASN A 227 -16.53 7.99 0.06
CA ASN A 227 -15.75 8.21 -1.15
C ASN A 227 -16.30 7.34 -2.29
N LYS A 228 -16.43 7.93 -3.48
CA LYS A 228 -16.91 7.22 -4.67
C LYS A 228 -15.79 6.54 -5.47
N ARG A 229 -14.52 6.78 -5.11
CA ARG A 229 -13.39 6.17 -5.81
C ARG A 229 -13.20 4.71 -5.39
N SER A 230 -12.83 3.88 -6.36
CA SER A 230 -12.58 2.45 -6.20
C SER A 230 -11.09 2.16 -5.93
N GLN A 231 -10.72 0.89 -5.72
CA GLN A 231 -9.32 0.47 -5.69
C GLN A 231 -8.62 0.74 -7.02
N ARG A 232 -9.33 0.56 -8.16
CA ARG A 232 -8.77 0.83 -9.49
C ARG A 232 -8.44 2.29 -9.69
N ASP A 233 -9.20 3.21 -9.12
CA ASP A 233 -8.91 4.64 -9.23
C ASP A 233 -7.59 5.04 -8.53
N ALA A 234 -7.16 4.26 -7.52
CA ALA A 234 -5.86 4.46 -6.87
C ALA A 234 -4.67 4.23 -7.83
N MET A 235 -4.85 3.55 -8.96
CA MET A 235 -3.79 3.34 -9.96
C MET A 235 -3.35 4.63 -10.66
N GLN A 236 -4.16 5.67 -10.58
CA GLN A 236 -3.79 7.02 -11.04
C GLN A 236 -2.93 7.77 -10.01
N LEU A 237 -2.92 7.30 -8.77
CA LEU A 237 -2.26 7.93 -7.64
C LEU A 237 -0.92 7.28 -7.30
N VAL A 238 -0.79 5.97 -7.55
CA VAL A 238 0.41 5.17 -7.27
C VAL A 238 0.65 4.13 -8.37
N PRO A 239 1.91 3.84 -8.75
CA PRO A 239 2.26 2.89 -9.81
C PRO A 239 2.18 1.42 -9.33
N PHE A 240 1.01 1.02 -8.81
CA PHE A 240 0.85 -0.34 -8.27
C PHE A 240 0.96 -1.42 -9.34
N MET A 241 0.42 -1.16 -10.54
CA MET A 241 0.48 -2.13 -11.63
C MET A 241 1.92 -2.39 -12.05
N GLU A 242 2.71 -1.34 -12.17
CA GLU A 242 4.10 -1.39 -12.63
C GLU A 242 5.03 -1.99 -11.56
N GLU A 243 4.77 -1.74 -10.29
CA GLU A 243 5.65 -2.16 -9.21
C GLU A 243 5.29 -3.50 -8.56
N PHE A 244 4.01 -3.94 -8.61
CA PHE A 244 3.55 -5.11 -7.85
C PHE A 244 2.68 -6.09 -8.64
N ASN A 245 2.18 -5.72 -9.83
CA ASN A 245 1.14 -6.49 -10.48
C ASN A 245 1.48 -6.90 -11.92
N GLN A 246 2.78 -7.00 -12.23
CA GLN A 246 3.23 -7.29 -13.57
C GLN A 246 3.26 -8.79 -13.89
N GLU A 247 2.65 -9.15 -15.00
CA GLU A 247 2.93 -10.39 -15.74
C GLU A 247 3.64 -10.03 -17.04
N ARG A 248 4.89 -10.43 -17.18
CA ARG A 248 5.68 -10.11 -18.37
C ARG A 248 5.69 -11.27 -19.36
N PHE A 249 5.30 -10.97 -20.58
CA PHE A 249 5.38 -11.90 -21.71
C PHE A 249 6.25 -11.31 -22.82
N GLN A 250 7.25 -12.05 -23.24
CA GLN A 250 8.16 -11.65 -24.31
C GLN A 250 8.34 -12.79 -25.33
N VAL A 251 8.24 -12.46 -26.61
CA VAL A 251 8.64 -13.35 -27.70
C VAL A 251 9.72 -12.67 -28.52
N THR A 252 10.86 -13.34 -28.66
CA THR A 252 12.00 -12.88 -29.44
C THR A 252 12.11 -13.63 -30.77
N ASN A 253 12.92 -13.12 -31.69
CA ASN A 253 13.21 -13.74 -32.98
C ASN A 253 11.95 -14.04 -33.81
N LEU A 254 10.92 -13.22 -33.68
CA LEU A 254 9.79 -13.22 -34.57
C LEU A 254 10.16 -12.61 -35.93
N GLU A 255 9.63 -13.16 -37.01
CA GLU A 255 9.71 -12.54 -38.30
C GLU A 255 9.02 -11.18 -38.34
N LYS A 256 9.41 -10.33 -39.29
CA LYS A 256 8.72 -9.02 -39.45
C LYS A 256 7.27 -9.24 -39.87
N GLY A 257 6.33 -8.75 -39.10
CA GLY A 257 4.91 -8.94 -39.41
C GLY A 257 3.96 -8.39 -38.34
N MET A 258 2.68 -8.54 -38.63
CA MET A 258 1.60 -8.24 -37.68
C MET A 258 1.26 -9.51 -36.90
N TYR A 259 1.33 -9.42 -35.59
CA TYR A 259 0.99 -10.53 -34.70
C TYR A 259 -0.19 -10.16 -33.81
N ARG A 260 -0.96 -11.16 -33.45
CA ARG A 260 -2.08 -11.06 -32.54
C ARG A 260 -1.87 -12.03 -31.39
N LEU A 261 -1.99 -11.51 -30.15
CA LEU A 261 -2.04 -12.35 -28.96
C LEU A 261 -3.47 -12.74 -28.64
N THR A 262 -3.68 -14.02 -28.40
CA THR A 262 -4.95 -14.54 -27.85
C THR A 262 -4.65 -15.43 -26.65
N ILE A 263 -5.47 -15.35 -25.61
CA ILE A 263 -5.44 -16.22 -24.42
C ILE A 263 -6.82 -16.88 -24.34
N ASP A 264 -6.88 -18.22 -24.29
CA ASP A 264 -8.11 -19.00 -24.26
C ASP A 264 -9.12 -18.58 -25.36
N ASN A 265 -8.59 -18.35 -26.58
CA ASN A 265 -9.31 -17.84 -27.75
C ASN A 265 -9.88 -16.42 -27.62
N GLN A 266 -9.58 -15.70 -26.54
CA GLN A 266 -9.94 -14.30 -26.41
C GLN A 266 -8.82 -13.41 -26.94
N PHE A 267 -9.20 -12.37 -27.68
CA PHE A 267 -8.24 -11.36 -28.16
C PHE A 267 -7.71 -10.54 -26.99
N VAL A 268 -6.36 -10.40 -26.91
CA VAL A 268 -5.67 -9.61 -25.89
C VAL A 268 -5.03 -8.38 -26.50
N ASP A 269 -4.16 -8.59 -27.51
CA ASP A 269 -3.42 -7.47 -28.10
C ASP A 269 -3.02 -7.77 -29.57
N LYS A 270 -2.66 -6.69 -30.30
CA LYS A 270 -2.16 -6.73 -31.66
C LYS A 270 -1.03 -5.74 -31.85
N SER A 271 0.13 -6.22 -32.30
CA SER A 271 1.32 -5.40 -32.49
C SER A 271 2.03 -5.66 -33.81
N LEU A 272 2.63 -4.60 -34.39
CA LEU A 272 3.56 -4.70 -35.51
C LEU A 272 4.96 -5.00 -34.97
N ILE A 273 5.46 -6.21 -35.26
CA ILE A 273 6.76 -6.66 -34.78
C ILE A 273 7.85 -6.38 -35.82
N ARG A 274 8.94 -5.78 -35.35
CA ARG A 274 10.16 -5.57 -36.16
C ARG A 274 11.30 -6.52 -35.77
N LYS A 275 11.45 -6.84 -34.47
CA LYS A 275 12.46 -7.77 -33.94
C LYS A 275 11.96 -8.62 -32.76
N SER A 276 11.14 -8.07 -31.90
CA SER A 276 10.58 -8.78 -30.74
C SER A 276 9.24 -8.16 -30.35
N TRP A 277 8.42 -8.95 -29.69
CA TRP A 277 7.17 -8.50 -29.08
C TRP A 277 7.27 -8.62 -27.58
N ARG A 278 6.81 -7.58 -26.86
CA ARG A 278 6.80 -7.50 -25.40
C ARG A 278 5.50 -6.90 -24.94
N MET A 279 4.90 -7.50 -23.92
CA MET A 279 3.76 -6.98 -23.16
C MET A 279 4.22 -6.83 -21.71
N GLU A 280 3.97 -5.67 -21.14
CA GLU A 280 4.24 -5.34 -19.73
C GLU A 280 2.94 -5.18 -18.95
#